data_454782f7c64e229f8b9bda785117036c
#
_entry.id   454782f7c64e229f8b9bda785117036c
#
_cell.length_a   1.000
_cell.length_b   1.000
_cell.length_c   1.000
_cell.angle_alpha   90.00
_cell.angle_beta   90.00
_cell.angle_gamma   90.00
#
_symmetry.space_group_name_H-M   'P 1'
#
loop_
_entity.id
_entity.type
_entity.pdbx_description
1 polymer ?
#
loop_
_entity_poly.entity_id
_entity_poly.type
_entity_poly.pdbx_seq_one_letter_code
_entity_poly.pdbx_strand_id
1 'polypeptide(L)'
;MTMAVMCSAVSSSQAHEPAVIASGHGPLAPKQPQAAIGANGHVHLVFGIGDTVQYAGAKNGNTFEKSKPAFQVPNMPLGMRRGPRIATAGDVIVVTAIGGKTGKGRSGDVLSWRSNDEGTTWLGPVRVNDAADSAREGLHAMASGTDGSVWCVWLDLRDKKSEIYAARSIDSGETWEPNICVYRSPDGSVCECCHPSVAVGDNGLHVMFRNSLAGNRDMYVTSSVDNGKSFTPARKLGQGTWSLDACPMDGGMLAVNAAGAIETVWRRDGNVYLTTKTGDFEELLGRGQQPWIAATGTGAYIVWTSEREGDLMLRSSGSQDAKKLSQNARDPMVVASADGKGAIVCCWEAKHGADTEVVVQRIDTAH
;
A
#
# COMPACT_ATOMS: atom_id res chain seq x y z
N MET A 1 26.11 -48.75 30.57
CA MET A 1 24.95 -48.33 29.75
C MET A 1 24.71 -46.85 30.03
N THR A 2 25.34 -45.96 29.28
CA THR A 2 25.39 -44.52 29.54
C THR A 2 24.37 -43.88 28.62
N MET A 3 23.33 -43.32 29.19
CA MET A 3 22.26 -42.65 28.46
C MET A 3 22.74 -41.23 28.13
N ALA A 4 22.93 -40.96 26.82
CA ALA A 4 23.20 -39.61 26.34
C ALA A 4 21.88 -38.82 26.25
N VAL A 5 21.78 -37.77 27.05
CA VAL A 5 20.68 -36.79 26.96
C VAL A 5 21.00 -35.87 25.79
N MET A 6 20.27 -36.02 24.69
CA MET A 6 20.28 -35.03 23.60
C MET A 6 19.51 -33.80 24.05
N CYS A 7 20.21 -32.72 24.32
CA CYS A 7 19.63 -31.41 24.54
C CYS A 7 19.28 -30.82 23.15
N SER A 8 18.00 -30.84 22.80
CA SER A 8 17.51 -30.15 21.60
C SER A 8 17.59 -28.65 21.85
N ALA A 9 18.50 -27.98 21.19
CA ALA A 9 18.53 -26.52 21.15
C ALA A 9 17.24 -26.02 20.44
N VAL A 10 16.31 -25.50 21.19
CA VAL A 10 15.19 -24.74 20.65
C VAL A 10 15.79 -23.45 20.11
N SER A 11 15.93 -23.36 18.79
CA SER A 11 16.28 -22.12 18.11
C SER A 11 15.13 -21.14 18.34
N SER A 12 15.29 -20.21 19.26
CA SER A 12 14.41 -19.07 19.37
C SER A 12 14.60 -18.21 18.14
N SER A 13 13.59 -18.10 17.29
CA SER A 13 13.53 -17.08 16.24
C SER A 13 13.68 -15.72 16.91
N GLN A 14 14.85 -15.09 16.74
CA GLN A 14 15.03 -13.70 17.16
C GLN A 14 14.23 -12.83 16.21
N ALA A 15 13.10 -12.29 16.69
CA ALA A 15 12.41 -11.22 15.97
C ALA A 15 13.39 -10.06 15.80
N HIS A 16 13.54 -9.55 14.56
CA HIS A 16 14.37 -8.39 14.30
C HIS A 16 13.82 -7.18 15.05
N GLU A 17 14.69 -6.46 15.76
CA GLU A 17 14.31 -5.22 16.44
C GLU A 17 13.85 -4.16 15.43
N PRO A 18 12.82 -3.35 15.77
CA PRO A 18 12.41 -2.23 14.94
C PRO A 18 13.54 -1.22 14.77
N ALA A 19 13.73 -0.73 13.54
CA ALA A 19 14.74 0.29 13.20
C ALA A 19 14.06 1.61 12.84
N VAL A 20 14.49 2.71 13.49
CA VAL A 20 14.07 4.07 13.14
C VAL A 20 14.86 4.54 11.92
N ILE A 21 14.16 4.87 10.83
CA ILE A 21 14.77 5.32 9.56
C ILE A 21 14.86 6.85 9.50
N ALA A 22 13.87 7.54 10.05
CA ALA A 22 13.83 8.98 10.12
C ALA A 22 12.98 9.42 11.32
N SER A 23 13.31 10.58 11.88
CA SER A 23 12.55 11.22 12.95
C SER A 23 12.41 12.72 12.67
N GLY A 24 11.30 13.31 13.08
CA GLY A 24 11.06 14.75 12.92
C GLY A 24 9.71 15.18 13.48
N HIS A 25 9.49 16.49 13.51
CA HIS A 25 8.27 17.08 14.06
C HIS A 25 7.66 18.15 13.15
N GLY A 26 6.38 18.42 13.34
CA GLY A 26 5.64 19.46 12.60
C GLY A 26 5.73 19.27 11.07
N PRO A 27 6.13 20.31 10.31
CA PRO A 27 6.30 20.22 8.86
C PRO A 27 7.42 19.28 8.40
N LEU A 28 8.39 19.00 9.28
CA LEU A 28 9.52 18.11 9.01
C LEU A 28 9.28 16.68 9.51
N ALA A 29 8.09 16.37 10.00
CA ALA A 29 7.71 15.02 10.38
C ALA A 29 7.70 14.10 9.17
N PRO A 30 8.45 12.96 9.18
CA PRO A 30 8.37 11.96 8.13
C PRO A 30 7.00 11.27 8.16
N LYS A 31 6.42 11.03 6.96
CA LYS A 31 5.06 10.48 6.83
C LYS A 31 4.91 9.53 5.64
N GLN A 32 3.94 8.65 5.75
CA GLN A 32 3.47 7.75 4.70
C GLN A 32 4.58 6.84 4.15
N PRO A 33 5.20 6.01 5.00
CA PRO A 33 6.17 5.04 4.52
C PRO A 33 5.50 4.04 3.58
N GLN A 34 6.21 3.73 2.49
CA GLN A 34 5.81 2.73 1.50
C GLN A 34 7.04 1.93 1.11
N ALA A 35 6.89 0.62 1.01
CA ALA A 35 7.97 -0.28 0.65
C ALA A 35 7.61 -1.15 -0.54
N ALA A 36 8.64 -1.56 -1.29
CA ALA A 36 8.56 -2.57 -2.34
C ALA A 36 9.79 -3.47 -2.27
N ILE A 37 9.68 -4.68 -2.81
CA ILE A 37 10.80 -5.63 -2.90
C ILE A 37 11.13 -5.84 -4.38
N GLY A 38 12.37 -5.56 -4.76
CA GLY A 38 12.88 -5.79 -6.09
C GLY A 38 13.10 -7.29 -6.39
N ALA A 39 13.29 -7.63 -7.65
CA ALA A 39 13.54 -9.01 -8.09
C ALA A 39 14.79 -9.61 -7.44
N ASN A 40 15.79 -8.78 -7.12
CA ASN A 40 17.02 -9.15 -6.40
C ASN A 40 16.83 -9.31 -4.87
N GLY A 41 15.61 -9.15 -4.35
CA GLY A 41 15.30 -9.23 -2.92
C GLY A 41 15.65 -7.97 -2.12
N HIS A 42 16.11 -6.90 -2.77
CA HIS A 42 16.30 -5.60 -2.12
C HIS A 42 14.95 -5.02 -1.69
N VAL A 43 14.88 -4.52 -0.47
CA VAL A 43 13.75 -3.79 0.05
C VAL A 43 13.99 -2.30 -0.13
N HIS A 44 13.10 -1.64 -0.81
CA HIS A 44 13.11 -0.22 -1.08
C HIS A 44 12.02 0.46 -0.26
N LEU A 45 12.37 1.53 0.45
CA LEU A 45 11.46 2.31 1.28
C LEU A 45 11.44 3.76 0.80
N VAL A 46 10.25 4.33 0.65
CA VAL A 46 10.05 5.76 0.41
C VAL A 46 9.08 6.35 1.43
N PHE A 47 9.23 7.63 1.74
CA PHE A 47 8.32 8.40 2.59
C PHE A 47 8.47 9.88 2.31
N GLY A 48 7.55 10.71 2.77
CA GLY A 48 7.56 12.15 2.55
C GLY A 48 8.03 12.93 3.77
N ILE A 49 8.83 13.97 3.55
CA ILE A 49 9.10 15.04 4.51
C ILE A 49 8.83 16.38 3.81
N GLY A 50 7.75 17.07 4.18
CA GLY A 50 7.31 18.25 3.43
C GLY A 50 7.09 17.90 1.95
N ASP A 51 7.71 18.66 1.06
CA ASP A 51 7.65 18.45 -0.40
C ASP A 51 8.74 17.50 -0.93
N THR A 52 9.49 16.83 -0.06
CA THR A 52 10.59 15.95 -0.46
C THR A 52 10.26 14.50 -0.21
N VAL A 53 10.40 13.68 -1.23
CA VAL A 53 10.40 12.22 -1.09
C VAL A 53 11.79 11.79 -0.62
N GLN A 54 11.81 10.98 0.45
CA GLN A 54 13.00 10.35 1.00
C GLN A 54 13.05 8.89 0.54
N TYR A 55 14.26 8.36 0.40
CA TYR A 55 14.51 6.97 0.04
C TYR A 55 15.50 6.32 1.00
N ALA A 56 15.27 5.05 1.32
CA ALA A 56 16.21 4.16 2.00
C ALA A 56 16.12 2.75 1.41
N GLY A 57 17.23 2.06 1.28
CA GLY A 57 17.32 0.69 0.78
C GLY A 57 17.87 -0.27 1.81
N ALA A 58 17.55 -1.57 1.69
CA ALA A 58 18.11 -2.63 2.51
C ALA A 58 18.23 -3.94 1.71
N LYS A 59 19.43 -4.54 1.75
CA LYS A 59 19.62 -5.90 1.21
C LYS A 59 18.86 -6.90 2.07
N ASN A 60 17.96 -7.66 1.45
CA ASN A 60 17.11 -8.66 2.14
C ASN A 60 16.34 -8.13 3.35
N GLY A 61 16.10 -6.80 3.43
CA GLY A 61 15.34 -6.17 4.51
C GLY A 61 15.97 -6.22 5.91
N ASN A 62 17.27 -6.53 6.02
CA ASN A 62 17.93 -6.68 7.33
C ASN A 62 18.36 -5.32 7.92
N THR A 63 19.18 -4.59 7.17
CA THR A 63 19.73 -3.32 7.63
C THR A 63 19.47 -2.25 6.57
N PHE A 64 18.67 -1.28 6.92
CA PHE A 64 18.40 -0.14 6.04
C PHE A 64 19.56 0.85 6.08
N GLU A 65 19.91 1.36 4.92
CA GLU A 65 20.79 2.50 4.79
C GLU A 65 20.13 3.75 5.38
N LYS A 66 20.93 4.74 5.73
CA LYS A 66 20.40 6.04 6.15
C LYS A 66 19.58 6.63 5.00
N SER A 67 18.38 7.12 5.32
CA SER A 67 17.53 7.76 4.31
C SER A 67 18.19 8.99 3.71
N LYS A 68 17.96 9.20 2.43
CA LYS A 68 18.45 10.34 1.65
C LYS A 68 17.33 10.98 0.84
N PRO A 69 17.38 12.30 0.57
CA PRO A 69 16.47 12.95 -0.35
C PRO A 69 16.56 12.31 -1.73
N ALA A 70 15.42 11.94 -2.31
CA ALA A 70 15.32 11.40 -3.66
C ALA A 70 14.97 12.51 -4.66
N PHE A 71 13.83 13.15 -4.50
CA PHE A 71 13.35 14.22 -5.37
C PHE A 71 12.29 15.08 -4.66
N GLN A 72 11.94 16.21 -5.27
CA GLN A 72 10.92 17.12 -4.76
C GLN A 72 9.62 17.02 -5.55
N VAL A 73 8.50 17.16 -4.84
CA VAL A 73 7.13 17.11 -5.37
C VAL A 73 6.38 18.34 -4.85
N PRO A 74 6.17 19.37 -5.67
CA PRO A 74 5.56 20.62 -5.21
C PRO A 74 4.18 20.42 -4.59
N ASN A 75 3.99 20.93 -3.37
CA ASN A 75 2.74 20.83 -2.62
C ASN A 75 2.24 19.37 -2.46
N MET A 76 3.12 18.43 -2.21
CA MET A 76 2.79 17.04 -1.98
C MET A 76 1.87 16.88 -0.76
N PRO A 77 0.65 16.34 -0.91
CA PRO A 77 -0.18 16.03 0.24
C PRO A 77 0.40 14.83 1.01
N LEU A 78 0.48 14.96 2.32
CA LEU A 78 0.96 13.90 3.21
C LEU A 78 -0.04 13.61 4.32
N GLY A 79 -0.09 12.36 4.75
CA GLY A 79 -0.96 11.87 5.80
C GLY A 79 -2.31 11.37 5.28
N MET A 80 -2.96 10.54 6.06
CA MET A 80 -4.23 9.90 5.70
C MET A 80 -4.15 9.14 4.37
N ARG A 81 -3.12 8.34 4.23
CA ARG A 81 -2.80 7.54 3.02
C ARG A 81 -2.44 8.39 1.78
N ARG A 82 -2.16 9.69 1.94
CA ARG A 82 -1.57 10.54 0.91
C ARG A 82 -0.06 10.59 1.06
N GLY A 83 0.67 10.55 -0.06
CA GLY A 83 2.14 10.55 -0.08
C GLY A 83 2.67 9.69 -1.21
N PRO A 84 3.99 9.41 -1.24
CA PRO A 84 4.59 8.61 -2.30
C PRO A 84 4.04 7.18 -2.32
N ARG A 85 4.10 6.55 -3.50
CA ARG A 85 3.88 5.13 -3.72
C ARG A 85 5.06 4.57 -4.48
N ILE A 86 5.33 3.27 -4.29
CA ILE A 86 6.49 2.61 -4.87
C ILE A 86 6.08 1.25 -5.43
N ALA A 87 6.64 0.92 -6.57
CA ALA A 87 6.59 -0.40 -7.19
C ALA A 87 7.94 -0.70 -7.85
N THR A 88 8.18 -1.95 -8.21
CA THR A 88 9.38 -2.36 -8.92
C THR A 88 9.03 -3.01 -10.26
N ALA A 89 9.86 -2.76 -11.27
CA ALA A 89 9.82 -3.44 -12.57
C ALA A 89 11.18 -4.16 -12.72
N GLY A 90 11.24 -5.43 -12.30
CA GLY A 90 12.52 -6.09 -12.07
C GLY A 90 13.30 -5.39 -10.97
N ASP A 91 14.48 -4.88 -11.31
CA ASP A 91 15.35 -4.12 -10.39
C ASP A 91 15.17 -2.60 -10.51
N VAL A 92 14.35 -2.13 -11.44
CA VAL A 92 14.02 -0.70 -11.58
C VAL A 92 13.00 -0.30 -10.54
N ILE A 93 13.31 0.74 -9.77
CA ILE A 93 12.41 1.32 -8.80
C ILE A 93 11.56 2.39 -9.50
N VAL A 94 10.25 2.30 -9.36
CA VAL A 94 9.31 3.32 -9.85
C VAL A 94 8.56 3.91 -8.66
N VAL A 95 8.60 5.22 -8.52
CA VAL A 95 7.92 5.95 -7.44
C VAL A 95 6.97 6.95 -8.05
N THR A 96 5.74 6.99 -7.56
CA THR A 96 4.79 8.04 -7.89
C THR A 96 4.45 8.87 -6.65
N ALA A 97 4.19 10.14 -6.87
CA ALA A 97 3.61 11.03 -5.87
C ALA A 97 2.67 12.03 -6.55
N ILE A 98 1.67 12.48 -5.82
CA ILE A 98 0.77 13.52 -6.33
C ILE A 98 1.27 14.87 -5.85
N GLY A 99 1.35 15.82 -6.78
CA GLY A 99 1.75 17.19 -6.50
C GLY A 99 1.20 18.16 -7.54
N GLY A 100 1.25 19.43 -7.25
CA GLY A 100 0.69 20.43 -8.13
C GLY A 100 1.11 21.85 -7.79
N LYS A 101 0.75 22.83 -8.63
CA LYS A 101 1.11 24.24 -8.46
C LYS A 101 0.49 24.88 -7.24
N THR A 102 -0.69 24.41 -6.82
CA THR A 102 -1.50 24.98 -5.74
C THR A 102 -1.89 23.87 -4.78
N GLY A 103 -1.32 23.84 -3.59
CA GLY A 103 -1.65 22.83 -2.58
C GLY A 103 -3.11 22.84 -2.11
N LYS A 104 -3.42 22.01 -1.11
CA LYS A 104 -4.72 21.89 -0.45
C LYS A 104 -5.84 21.37 -1.37
N GLY A 105 -5.53 20.39 -2.21
CA GLY A 105 -6.52 19.75 -3.09
C GLY A 105 -7.06 20.63 -4.23
N ARG A 106 -6.40 21.75 -4.55
CA ARG A 106 -6.80 22.65 -5.66
C ARG A 106 -6.19 22.28 -7.00
N SER A 107 -5.02 21.68 -6.97
CA SER A 107 -4.34 21.10 -8.13
C SER A 107 -3.62 19.82 -7.71
N GLY A 108 -3.39 18.91 -8.66
CA GLY A 108 -2.64 17.70 -8.40
C GLY A 108 -2.61 16.77 -9.60
N ASP A 109 -1.38 16.43 -10.00
CA ASP A 109 -1.08 15.44 -11.01
C ASP A 109 -0.34 14.27 -10.36
N VAL A 110 -0.56 13.07 -10.83
CA VAL A 110 0.28 11.91 -10.52
C VAL A 110 1.58 12.07 -11.31
N LEU A 111 2.68 12.23 -10.60
CA LEU A 111 4.02 12.38 -11.14
C LEU A 111 4.84 11.13 -10.83
N SER A 112 5.62 10.65 -11.79
CA SER A 112 6.41 9.42 -11.72
C SER A 112 7.90 9.72 -11.83
N TRP A 113 8.70 9.05 -11.01
CA TRP A 113 10.17 9.01 -11.09
C TRP A 113 10.64 7.55 -11.10
N ARG A 114 11.78 7.29 -11.72
CA ARG A 114 12.41 5.97 -11.74
C ARG A 114 13.88 6.02 -11.39
N SER A 115 14.40 4.94 -10.83
CA SER A 115 15.81 4.73 -10.54
C SER A 115 16.25 3.36 -11.03
N ASN A 116 17.39 3.32 -11.76
CA ASN A 116 18.01 2.09 -12.28
C ASN A 116 19.25 1.71 -11.49
N ASP A 117 19.58 2.45 -10.42
CA ASP A 117 20.83 2.36 -9.67
C ASP A 117 20.57 2.32 -8.15
N GLU A 118 19.57 1.53 -7.74
CA GLU A 118 19.20 1.31 -6.33
C GLU A 118 18.91 2.62 -5.57
N GLY A 119 18.24 3.57 -6.24
CA GLY A 119 17.85 4.84 -5.65
C GLY A 119 19.00 5.84 -5.48
N THR A 120 20.13 5.66 -6.18
CA THR A 120 21.24 6.62 -6.17
C THR A 120 20.90 7.86 -6.99
N THR A 121 20.33 7.68 -8.17
CA THR A 121 19.83 8.75 -9.03
C THR A 121 18.38 8.52 -9.43
N TRP A 122 17.65 9.61 -9.73
CA TRP A 122 16.25 9.58 -10.08
C TRP A 122 15.99 10.34 -11.37
N LEU A 123 15.30 9.71 -12.30
CA LEU A 123 14.86 10.26 -13.59
C LEU A 123 13.37 10.59 -13.50
N GLY A 124 12.98 11.78 -13.93
CA GLY A 124 11.60 12.28 -13.88
C GLY A 124 11.55 13.78 -13.57
N PRO A 125 10.35 14.38 -13.32
CA PRO A 125 9.07 13.68 -13.32
C PRO A 125 8.49 13.44 -14.71
N VAL A 126 7.74 12.34 -14.84
CA VAL A 126 6.82 12.08 -15.94
C VAL A 126 5.39 12.14 -15.41
N ARG A 127 4.47 12.86 -16.08
CA ARG A 127 3.07 12.91 -15.67
C ARG A 127 2.34 11.65 -16.12
N VAL A 128 1.63 11.01 -15.19
CA VAL A 128 0.91 9.76 -15.39
C VAL A 128 -0.53 10.01 -15.88
N ASN A 129 -1.25 10.94 -15.22
CA ASN A 129 -2.61 11.31 -15.66
C ASN A 129 -2.56 12.22 -16.89
N ASP A 130 -3.37 11.93 -17.91
CA ASP A 130 -3.44 12.70 -19.16
C ASP A 130 -4.29 13.97 -19.04
N ALA A 131 -5.23 14.04 -18.09
CA ALA A 131 -5.98 15.24 -17.76
C ALA A 131 -5.31 16.01 -16.61
N ALA A 132 -4.87 17.24 -16.88
CA ALA A 132 -4.16 18.07 -15.90
C ALA A 132 -5.01 18.33 -14.63
N ASP A 133 -4.35 18.33 -13.47
CA ASP A 133 -4.94 18.59 -12.15
C ASP A 133 -6.09 17.62 -11.76
N SER A 134 -6.24 16.48 -12.46
CA SER A 134 -7.34 15.54 -12.22
C SER A 134 -7.16 14.69 -10.97
N ALA A 135 -5.93 14.53 -10.46
CA ALA A 135 -5.62 13.68 -9.31
C ALA A 135 -5.53 14.46 -7.98
N ARG A 136 -6.14 15.64 -7.89
CA ARG A 136 -5.98 16.58 -6.77
C ARG A 136 -6.39 16.08 -5.39
N GLU A 137 -7.13 14.95 -5.27
CA GLU A 137 -7.43 14.32 -3.98
C GLU A 137 -6.18 13.74 -3.29
N GLY A 138 -5.10 13.52 -4.04
CA GLY A 138 -3.83 13.04 -3.49
C GLY A 138 -3.83 11.56 -3.15
N LEU A 139 -4.81 10.78 -3.61
CA LEU A 139 -5.03 9.39 -3.25
C LEU A 139 -4.83 8.48 -4.47
N HIS A 140 -3.80 7.62 -4.39
CA HIS A 140 -3.44 6.69 -5.44
C HIS A 140 -2.77 5.44 -4.87
N ALA A 141 -2.57 4.44 -5.71
CA ALA A 141 -1.83 3.21 -5.39
C ALA A 141 -1.04 2.73 -6.61
N MET A 142 -0.03 1.90 -6.36
CA MET A 142 0.77 1.25 -7.38
C MET A 142 0.85 -0.25 -7.16
N ALA A 143 1.08 -0.99 -8.24
CA ALA A 143 1.42 -2.40 -8.19
C ALA A 143 2.41 -2.75 -9.30
N SER A 144 3.29 -3.71 -9.02
CA SER A 144 4.14 -4.38 -9.99
C SER A 144 3.35 -5.46 -10.72
N GLY A 145 3.46 -5.54 -12.03
CA GLY A 145 2.95 -6.66 -12.81
C GLY A 145 3.97 -7.79 -12.90
N THR A 146 3.51 -9.01 -13.08
CA THR A 146 4.37 -10.20 -13.25
C THR A 146 5.14 -10.17 -14.58
N ASP A 147 4.67 -9.38 -15.53
CA ASP A 147 5.27 -9.14 -16.85
C ASP A 147 6.28 -7.97 -16.88
N GLY A 148 6.66 -7.44 -15.71
CA GLY A 148 7.53 -6.28 -15.58
C GLY A 148 6.85 -4.94 -15.81
N SER A 149 5.53 -4.93 -16.03
CA SER A 149 4.76 -3.69 -16.08
C SER A 149 4.57 -3.08 -14.69
N VAL A 150 4.23 -1.80 -14.65
CA VAL A 150 3.83 -1.08 -13.44
C VAL A 150 2.47 -0.46 -13.68
N TRP A 151 1.59 -0.61 -12.70
CA TRP A 151 0.27 -0.01 -12.72
C TRP A 151 0.13 1.06 -11.65
N CYS A 152 -0.53 2.15 -12.01
CA CYS A 152 -0.93 3.19 -11.08
C CYS A 152 -2.45 3.40 -11.18
N VAL A 153 -3.14 3.50 -10.05
CA VAL A 153 -4.57 3.81 -9.95
C VAL A 153 -4.77 5.00 -9.04
N TRP A 154 -5.72 5.87 -9.36
CA TRP A 154 -5.98 7.08 -8.56
C TRP A 154 -7.45 7.48 -8.57
N LEU A 155 -7.83 8.35 -7.63
CA LEU A 155 -9.07 9.09 -7.68
C LEU A 155 -8.92 10.26 -8.66
N ASP A 156 -9.71 10.24 -9.73
CA ASP A 156 -9.69 11.22 -10.80
C ASP A 156 -10.95 12.09 -10.79
N LEU A 157 -10.77 13.38 -10.98
CA LEU A 157 -11.82 14.41 -10.90
C LEU A 157 -11.99 15.17 -12.21
N ARG A 158 -11.52 14.60 -13.36
CA ARG A 158 -11.61 15.25 -14.68
C ARG A 158 -13.05 15.65 -15.04
N ASP A 159 -14.04 14.84 -14.67
CA ASP A 159 -15.46 15.06 -14.91
C ASP A 159 -16.20 15.67 -13.72
N LYS A 160 -15.47 16.29 -12.76
CA LYS A 160 -15.97 16.90 -11.52
C LYS A 160 -16.65 15.91 -10.56
N LYS A 161 -16.54 14.63 -10.82
CA LYS A 161 -16.94 13.50 -9.99
C LYS A 161 -15.71 12.66 -9.71
N SER A 162 -15.67 12.08 -8.51
CA SER A 162 -14.57 11.19 -8.17
C SER A 162 -14.80 9.84 -8.84
N GLU A 163 -13.92 9.47 -9.73
CA GLU A 163 -13.92 8.22 -10.48
C GLU A 163 -12.58 7.49 -10.27
N ILE A 164 -12.52 6.21 -10.60
CA ILE A 164 -11.27 5.45 -10.53
C ILE A 164 -10.66 5.38 -11.94
N TYR A 165 -9.44 5.88 -12.08
CA TYR A 165 -8.63 5.77 -13.27
C TYR A 165 -7.36 4.99 -13.03
N ALA A 166 -6.81 4.42 -14.09
CA ALA A 166 -5.55 3.69 -14.09
C ALA A 166 -4.68 4.09 -15.30
N ALA A 167 -3.39 3.90 -15.15
CA ALA A 167 -2.43 3.90 -16.26
C ALA A 167 -1.44 2.76 -16.05
N ARG A 168 -0.90 2.25 -17.17
CA ARG A 168 0.11 1.22 -17.23
C ARG A 168 1.40 1.77 -17.83
N SER A 169 2.53 1.35 -17.30
CA SER A 169 3.84 1.48 -17.93
C SER A 169 4.39 0.10 -18.23
N ILE A 170 4.91 -0.11 -19.43
CA ILE A 170 5.57 -1.35 -19.87
C ILE A 170 7.08 -1.18 -20.05
N ASP A 171 7.59 0.01 -19.77
CA ASP A 171 9.00 0.43 -19.92
C ASP A 171 9.60 0.92 -18.58
N SER A 172 9.18 0.31 -17.49
CA SER A 172 9.69 0.61 -16.13
C SER A 172 9.50 2.08 -15.72
N GLY A 173 8.36 2.67 -16.06
CA GLY A 173 8.01 4.04 -15.67
C GLY A 173 8.64 5.14 -16.53
N GLU A 174 9.23 4.80 -17.69
CA GLU A 174 9.75 5.78 -18.63
C GLU A 174 8.62 6.54 -19.33
N THR A 175 7.59 5.79 -19.77
CA THR A 175 6.35 6.34 -20.30
C THR A 175 5.14 5.64 -19.71
N TRP A 176 3.98 6.28 -19.82
CA TRP A 176 2.70 5.75 -19.36
C TRP A 176 1.71 5.70 -20.52
N GLU A 177 1.02 4.57 -20.65
CA GLU A 177 -0.05 4.40 -21.64
C GLU A 177 -1.23 5.35 -21.36
N PRO A 178 -2.12 5.61 -22.34
CA PRO A 178 -3.33 6.43 -22.16
C PRO A 178 -4.15 5.96 -20.94
N ASN A 179 -4.73 6.92 -20.23
CA ASN A 179 -5.49 6.62 -19.03
C ASN A 179 -6.76 5.82 -19.32
N ILE A 180 -7.06 4.88 -18.43
CA ILE A 180 -8.19 3.97 -18.52
C ILE A 180 -9.16 4.32 -17.40
N CYS A 181 -10.44 4.53 -17.72
CA CYS A 181 -11.48 4.63 -16.71
C CYS A 181 -11.83 3.23 -16.20
N VAL A 182 -11.45 2.94 -14.95
CA VAL A 182 -11.69 1.66 -14.29
C VAL A 182 -13.14 1.56 -13.79
N TYR A 183 -13.63 2.66 -13.18
CA TYR A 183 -14.97 2.66 -12.60
C TYR A 183 -15.55 4.07 -12.47
N ARG A 184 -16.85 4.17 -12.83
CA ARG A 184 -17.74 5.30 -12.57
C ARG A 184 -18.86 4.87 -11.65
N SER A 185 -19.06 5.60 -10.56
CA SER A 185 -20.16 5.30 -9.65
C SER A 185 -21.49 5.72 -10.27
N PRO A 186 -22.54 4.87 -10.25
CA PRO A 186 -23.87 5.24 -10.73
C PRO A 186 -24.47 6.39 -9.92
N ASP A 187 -24.12 6.55 -8.64
CA ASP A 187 -24.54 7.66 -7.78
C ASP A 187 -23.65 8.92 -7.93
N GLY A 188 -22.78 8.94 -8.94
CA GLY A 188 -22.00 10.10 -9.33
C GLY A 188 -20.55 10.06 -8.88
N SER A 189 -20.22 9.84 -7.63
CA SER A 189 -18.85 9.77 -7.12
C SER A 189 -18.59 8.49 -6.34
N VAL A 190 -17.38 7.94 -6.44
CA VAL A 190 -16.86 7.00 -5.43
C VAL A 190 -16.54 7.76 -4.14
N CYS A 191 -16.14 7.07 -3.08
CA CYS A 191 -15.73 7.72 -1.83
C CYS A 191 -14.47 8.57 -2.04
N GLU A 192 -14.59 9.88 -1.97
CA GLU A 192 -13.55 10.86 -2.34
C GLU A 192 -12.37 10.90 -1.36
N CYS A 193 -12.53 10.34 -0.18
CA CYS A 193 -11.53 10.41 0.90
C CYS A 193 -10.82 9.09 1.20
N CYS A 194 -11.06 8.05 0.41
CA CYS A 194 -10.48 6.72 0.61
C CYS A 194 -9.59 6.35 -0.57
N HIS A 195 -8.35 5.96 -0.30
CA HIS A 195 -7.44 5.54 -1.36
C HIS A 195 -7.98 4.29 -2.08
N PRO A 196 -7.84 4.21 -3.40
CA PRO A 196 -7.99 2.96 -4.13
C PRO A 196 -6.79 2.05 -3.84
N SER A 197 -6.93 0.76 -4.09
CA SER A 197 -5.82 -0.17 -4.09
C SER A 197 -5.82 -1.02 -5.35
N VAL A 198 -4.65 -1.53 -5.71
CA VAL A 198 -4.42 -2.29 -6.94
C VAL A 198 -3.48 -3.44 -6.67
N ALA A 199 -3.76 -4.59 -7.29
CA ALA A 199 -2.85 -5.73 -7.34
C ALA A 199 -2.91 -6.36 -8.73
N VAL A 200 -1.80 -6.90 -9.17
CA VAL A 200 -1.65 -7.60 -10.45
C VAL A 200 -1.18 -9.01 -10.16
N GLY A 201 -1.84 -9.98 -10.78
CA GLY A 201 -1.45 -11.37 -10.77
C GLY A 201 -1.54 -11.96 -12.17
N ASP A 202 -1.21 -13.23 -12.32
CA ASP A 202 -1.30 -13.93 -13.61
C ASP A 202 -2.73 -13.94 -14.16
N ASN A 203 -3.73 -13.83 -13.29
CA ASN A 203 -5.15 -13.77 -13.63
C ASN A 203 -5.66 -12.37 -13.98
N GLY A 204 -4.79 -11.35 -13.97
CA GLY A 204 -5.13 -9.99 -14.39
C GLY A 204 -4.90 -8.91 -13.33
N LEU A 205 -5.48 -7.76 -13.62
CA LEU A 205 -5.47 -6.56 -12.82
C LEU A 205 -6.72 -6.50 -11.94
N HIS A 206 -6.55 -6.22 -10.65
CA HIS A 206 -7.64 -6.11 -9.69
C HIS A 206 -7.55 -4.74 -9.00
N VAL A 207 -8.69 -4.04 -8.96
CA VAL A 207 -8.79 -2.72 -8.34
C VAL A 207 -9.88 -2.73 -7.30
N MET A 208 -9.54 -2.34 -6.07
CA MET A 208 -10.45 -2.23 -4.95
C MET A 208 -10.60 -0.77 -4.55
N PHE A 209 -11.81 -0.37 -4.25
CA PHE A 209 -12.14 1.00 -3.88
C PHE A 209 -13.36 1.04 -2.95
N ARG A 210 -13.48 2.12 -2.18
CA ARG A 210 -14.69 2.39 -1.43
C ARG A 210 -15.68 3.16 -2.29
N ASN A 211 -16.92 2.70 -2.36
CA ASN A 211 -17.97 3.41 -3.06
C ASN A 211 -18.88 4.18 -2.07
N SER A 212 -19.70 5.05 -2.62
CA SER A 212 -20.73 5.80 -1.90
C SER A 212 -22.06 5.59 -2.59
N LEU A 213 -22.68 4.41 -2.39
CA LEU A 213 -23.96 4.08 -3.00
C LEU A 213 -25.07 4.14 -1.97
N ALA A 214 -26.13 4.94 -2.25
CA ALA A 214 -27.28 5.11 -1.37
C ALA A 214 -26.88 5.45 0.09
N GLY A 215 -25.84 6.27 0.29
CA GLY A 215 -25.32 6.65 1.61
C GLY A 215 -24.44 5.59 2.30
N ASN A 216 -24.17 4.47 1.65
CA ASN A 216 -23.35 3.40 2.21
C ASN A 216 -21.89 3.52 1.75
N ARG A 217 -20.96 3.30 2.67
CA ARG A 217 -19.51 3.38 2.45
C ARG A 217 -18.88 1.97 2.37
N ASP A 218 -19.38 1.15 1.44
CA ASP A 218 -18.95 -0.23 1.27
C ASP A 218 -17.75 -0.36 0.32
N MET A 219 -17.00 -1.45 0.46
CA MET A 219 -15.88 -1.76 -0.41
C MET A 219 -16.33 -2.55 -1.63
N TYR A 220 -15.69 -2.27 -2.76
CA TYR A 220 -15.95 -2.90 -4.04
C TYR A 220 -14.63 -3.33 -4.69
N VAL A 221 -14.70 -4.36 -5.50
CA VAL A 221 -13.60 -4.82 -6.34
C VAL A 221 -14.09 -5.00 -7.78
N THR A 222 -13.26 -4.64 -8.73
CA THR A 222 -13.41 -4.92 -10.16
C THR A 222 -12.13 -5.48 -10.71
N SER A 223 -12.19 -6.23 -11.80
CA SER A 223 -11.03 -6.92 -12.37
C SER A 223 -11.01 -6.80 -13.90
N SER A 224 -9.80 -6.82 -14.46
CA SER A 224 -9.55 -6.89 -15.89
C SER A 224 -8.59 -8.05 -16.18
N VAL A 225 -8.91 -8.85 -17.18
CA VAL A 225 -8.05 -9.96 -17.67
C VAL A 225 -7.43 -9.64 -19.04
N ASP A 226 -7.66 -8.45 -19.56
CA ASP A 226 -7.27 -8.00 -20.89
C ASP A 226 -6.41 -6.73 -20.88
N ASN A 227 -5.60 -6.57 -19.81
CA ASN A 227 -4.73 -5.41 -19.60
C ASN A 227 -5.49 -4.07 -19.54
N GLY A 228 -6.62 -4.05 -18.84
CA GLY A 228 -7.39 -2.84 -18.61
C GLY A 228 -8.31 -2.42 -19.76
N LYS A 229 -8.41 -3.19 -20.85
CA LYS A 229 -9.30 -2.86 -21.97
C LYS A 229 -10.78 -2.96 -21.58
N SER A 230 -11.10 -3.91 -20.69
CA SER A 230 -12.42 -4.03 -20.09
C SER A 230 -12.33 -4.43 -18.62
N PHE A 231 -13.35 -4.08 -17.85
CA PHE A 231 -13.46 -4.42 -16.44
C PHE A 231 -14.78 -5.15 -16.16
N THR A 232 -14.73 -6.11 -15.25
CA THR A 232 -15.94 -6.78 -14.75
C THR A 232 -16.84 -5.79 -14.02
N PRO A 233 -18.18 -6.02 -13.94
CA PRO A 233 -19.01 -5.26 -13.03
C PRO A 233 -18.43 -5.24 -11.62
N ALA A 234 -18.37 -4.06 -10.99
CA ALA A 234 -17.84 -3.93 -9.64
C ALA A 234 -18.70 -4.71 -8.66
N ARG A 235 -18.07 -5.58 -7.86
CA ARG A 235 -18.72 -6.43 -6.88
C ARG A 235 -18.43 -5.91 -5.47
N LYS A 236 -19.49 -5.78 -4.66
CA LYS A 236 -19.37 -5.46 -3.23
C LYS A 236 -18.60 -6.57 -2.50
N LEU A 237 -17.78 -6.19 -1.54
CA LEU A 237 -17.03 -7.11 -0.68
C LEU A 237 -17.73 -7.26 0.67
N GLY A 238 -17.77 -8.52 1.12
CA GLY A 238 -18.37 -8.91 2.40
C GLY A 238 -19.89 -8.79 2.44
N GLN A 239 -20.46 -9.19 3.56
CA GLN A 239 -21.92 -9.31 3.77
C GLN A 239 -22.53 -8.06 4.37
N GLY A 240 -21.81 -7.38 5.26
CA GLY A 240 -22.31 -6.21 5.97
C GLY A 240 -22.29 -4.93 5.12
N THR A 241 -22.99 -3.93 5.58
CA THR A 241 -23.09 -2.62 4.96
C THR A 241 -22.79 -1.53 6.00
N TRP A 242 -22.08 -0.50 5.59
CA TRP A 242 -21.72 0.62 6.45
C TRP A 242 -22.44 1.90 6.03
N SER A 243 -23.58 2.17 6.64
CA SER A 243 -24.27 3.45 6.51
C SER A 243 -23.48 4.50 7.31
N LEU A 244 -22.87 5.46 6.60
CA LEU A 244 -22.02 6.48 7.22
C LEU A 244 -22.12 7.80 6.44
N ASP A 245 -22.67 8.81 7.10
CA ASP A 245 -22.68 10.20 6.61
C ASP A 245 -21.42 10.94 7.10
N ALA A 246 -20.26 10.40 6.73
CA ALA A 246 -18.95 10.97 7.05
C ALA A 246 -17.88 10.39 6.12
N CYS A 247 -16.66 10.92 6.23
CA CYS A 247 -15.47 10.41 5.54
C CYS A 247 -14.74 9.38 6.39
N PRO A 248 -14.72 8.10 5.99
CA PRO A 248 -13.96 7.07 6.70
C PRO A 248 -12.46 7.33 6.70
N MET A 249 -11.94 7.96 5.64
CA MET A 249 -10.52 8.27 5.39
C MET A 249 -9.63 7.03 5.47
N ASP A 250 -10.17 5.90 5.11
CA ASP A 250 -9.56 4.59 5.21
C ASP A 250 -10.06 3.71 4.07
N GLY A 251 -9.21 3.50 3.08
CA GLY A 251 -9.42 2.54 2.00
C GLY A 251 -9.10 1.13 2.49
N GLY A 252 -9.45 0.14 1.69
CA GLY A 252 -8.99 -1.22 1.89
C GLY A 252 -7.75 -1.53 1.07
N MET A 253 -7.17 -2.70 1.31
CA MET A 253 -6.06 -3.23 0.52
C MET A 253 -6.40 -4.61 0.00
N LEU A 254 -5.86 -4.92 -1.19
CA LEU A 254 -5.94 -6.26 -1.77
C LEU A 254 -4.56 -6.77 -2.13
N ALA A 255 -4.43 -8.09 -2.14
CA ALA A 255 -3.28 -8.79 -2.65
C ALA A 255 -3.75 -10.00 -3.48
N VAL A 256 -2.92 -10.46 -4.40
CA VAL A 256 -3.14 -11.71 -5.15
C VAL A 256 -2.18 -12.76 -4.61
N ASN A 257 -2.70 -13.89 -4.19
CA ASN A 257 -1.88 -14.98 -3.69
C ASN A 257 -1.34 -15.85 -4.84
N ALA A 258 -0.47 -16.80 -4.54
CA ALA A 258 0.16 -17.67 -5.53
C ALA A 258 -0.83 -18.55 -6.32
N ALA A 259 -2.06 -18.77 -5.82
CA ALA A 259 -3.11 -19.47 -6.54
C ALA A 259 -3.93 -18.52 -7.47
N GLY A 260 -3.53 -17.24 -7.56
CA GLY A 260 -4.24 -16.20 -8.30
C GLY A 260 -5.52 -15.73 -7.64
N ALA A 261 -5.79 -16.12 -6.39
CA ALA A 261 -6.98 -15.66 -5.67
C ALA A 261 -6.74 -14.31 -5.02
N ILE A 262 -7.77 -13.46 -5.04
CA ILE A 262 -7.76 -12.14 -4.41
C ILE A 262 -8.04 -12.31 -2.92
N GLU A 263 -7.20 -11.70 -2.10
CA GLU A 263 -7.40 -11.53 -0.67
C GLU A 263 -7.54 -10.04 -0.37
N THR A 264 -8.53 -9.65 0.43
CA THR A 264 -8.83 -8.24 0.68
C THR A 264 -9.02 -7.97 2.15
N VAL A 265 -8.52 -6.82 2.62
CA VAL A 265 -8.74 -6.34 3.99
C VAL A 265 -9.32 -4.93 3.95
N TRP A 266 -10.26 -4.65 4.83
CA TRP A 266 -10.87 -3.32 4.92
C TRP A 266 -11.43 -3.05 6.31
N ARG A 267 -11.66 -1.77 6.56
CA ARG A 267 -12.39 -1.29 7.75
C ARG A 267 -13.86 -1.11 7.44
N ARG A 268 -14.72 -1.58 8.35
CA ARG A 268 -16.15 -1.25 8.43
C ARG A 268 -16.53 -1.05 9.88
N ASP A 269 -17.12 0.10 10.21
CA ASP A 269 -17.66 0.42 11.53
C ASP A 269 -16.69 0.12 12.71
N GLY A 270 -15.44 0.61 12.58
CA GLY A 270 -14.42 0.43 13.62
C GLY A 270 -13.80 -0.95 13.71
N ASN A 271 -14.15 -1.86 12.82
CA ASN A 271 -13.62 -3.23 12.76
C ASN A 271 -12.90 -3.48 11.44
N VAL A 272 -11.91 -4.37 11.48
CA VAL A 272 -11.14 -4.83 10.32
C VAL A 272 -11.66 -6.20 9.90
N TYR A 273 -11.92 -6.34 8.62
CA TYR A 273 -12.42 -7.57 7.98
C TYR A 273 -11.44 -8.04 6.92
N LEU A 274 -11.37 -9.35 6.79
CA LEU A 274 -10.66 -10.07 5.74
C LEU A 274 -11.65 -10.86 4.89
N THR A 275 -11.48 -10.89 3.59
CA THR A 275 -12.11 -11.90 2.74
C THR A 275 -11.08 -12.54 1.82
N THR A 276 -11.24 -13.83 1.61
CA THR A 276 -10.40 -14.64 0.75
C THR A 276 -11.25 -15.28 -0.35
N LYS A 277 -10.65 -15.56 -1.51
CA LYS A 277 -11.25 -16.25 -2.65
C LYS A 277 -12.40 -15.52 -3.35
N THR A 278 -13.64 -15.69 -2.92
CA THR A 278 -14.82 -15.17 -3.64
C THR A 278 -15.32 -13.83 -3.14
N GLY A 279 -14.92 -13.40 -1.95
CA GLY A 279 -15.38 -12.16 -1.34
C GLY A 279 -16.79 -12.20 -0.74
N ASP A 280 -17.45 -13.35 -0.76
CA ASP A 280 -18.80 -13.54 -0.21
C ASP A 280 -18.79 -13.83 1.30
N PHE A 281 -17.68 -14.39 1.79
CA PHE A 281 -17.45 -14.63 3.22
C PHE A 281 -16.49 -13.60 3.78
N GLU A 282 -16.83 -13.01 4.92
CA GLU A 282 -15.95 -12.09 5.63
C GLU A 282 -15.59 -12.64 7.02
N GLU A 283 -14.33 -12.50 7.37
CA GLU A 283 -13.80 -12.82 8.69
C GLU A 283 -13.50 -11.53 9.44
N LEU A 284 -13.98 -11.43 10.68
CA LEU A 284 -13.63 -10.33 11.59
C LEU A 284 -12.25 -10.58 12.18
N LEU A 285 -11.28 -9.71 11.87
CA LEU A 285 -9.93 -9.77 12.44
C LEU A 285 -9.84 -9.11 13.83
N GLY A 286 -10.69 -8.15 14.08
CA GLY A 286 -10.74 -7.42 15.34
C GLY A 286 -11.08 -5.95 15.14
N ARG A 287 -11.09 -5.22 16.25
CA ARG A 287 -11.29 -3.77 16.24
C ARG A 287 -10.05 -3.09 15.65
N GLY A 288 -10.26 -2.05 14.83
CA GLY A 288 -9.14 -1.30 14.28
C GLY A 288 -9.44 -0.57 12.98
N GLN A 289 -8.35 -0.07 12.38
CA GLN A 289 -8.37 0.71 11.14
C GLN A 289 -7.02 0.67 10.43
N GLN A 290 -6.95 1.27 9.24
CA GLN A 290 -5.76 1.36 8.41
C GLN A 290 -5.16 -0.02 8.07
N PRO A 291 -5.97 -1.01 7.67
CA PRO A 291 -5.44 -2.33 7.36
C PRO A 291 -4.58 -2.32 6.10
N TRP A 292 -3.63 -3.23 6.07
CA TRP A 292 -2.80 -3.53 4.90
C TRP A 292 -2.54 -5.03 4.81
N ILE A 293 -2.40 -5.56 3.59
CA ILE A 293 -2.15 -6.97 3.33
C ILE A 293 -1.04 -7.15 2.30
N ALA A 294 -0.19 -8.13 2.51
CA ALA A 294 0.74 -8.67 1.53
C ALA A 294 0.57 -10.19 1.44
N ALA A 295 0.43 -10.71 0.24
CA ALA A 295 0.34 -12.14 -0.01
C ALA A 295 1.71 -12.71 -0.40
N THR A 296 1.92 -13.98 -0.05
CA THR A 296 3.10 -14.77 -0.42
C THR A 296 2.65 -16.10 -1.05
N GLY A 297 3.61 -16.88 -1.52
CA GLY A 297 3.35 -18.24 -2.01
C GLY A 297 2.76 -19.19 -0.95
N THR A 298 2.92 -18.88 0.33
CA THR A 298 2.51 -19.75 1.46
C THR A 298 1.41 -19.16 2.33
N GLY A 299 1.00 -17.90 2.09
CA GLY A 299 -0.03 -17.25 2.88
C GLY A 299 0.00 -15.73 2.75
N ALA A 300 -0.64 -15.04 3.68
CA ALA A 300 -0.70 -13.58 3.72
C ALA A 300 -0.30 -13.05 5.11
N TYR A 301 0.20 -11.82 5.11
CA TYR A 301 0.50 -11.03 6.28
C TYR A 301 -0.39 -9.79 6.28
N ILE A 302 -1.07 -9.58 7.40
CA ILE A 302 -2.03 -8.49 7.55
C ILE A 302 -1.60 -7.65 8.74
N VAL A 303 -1.54 -6.34 8.54
CA VAL A 303 -1.26 -5.38 9.61
C VAL A 303 -2.39 -4.36 9.70
N TRP A 304 -2.69 -3.88 10.88
CA TRP A 304 -3.63 -2.80 11.14
C TRP A 304 -3.34 -2.12 12.46
N THR A 305 -3.92 -0.95 12.70
CA THR A 305 -3.83 -0.28 14.00
C THR A 305 -5.13 -0.45 14.77
N SER A 306 -5.06 -0.66 16.09
CA SER A 306 -6.25 -0.77 16.96
C SER A 306 -7.10 0.49 16.98
N GLU A 307 -6.45 1.65 16.81
CA GLU A 307 -7.01 2.97 16.63
C GLU A 307 -6.04 3.83 15.80
N ARG A 308 -6.36 5.11 15.53
CA ARG A 308 -5.57 5.94 14.60
C ARG A 308 -4.10 6.09 14.98
N GLU A 309 -3.79 6.11 16.26
CA GLU A 309 -2.42 6.16 16.82
C GLU A 309 -2.36 5.10 17.93
N GLY A 310 -2.63 3.86 17.58
CA GLY A 310 -2.83 2.76 18.51
C GLY A 310 -1.81 1.65 18.39
N ASP A 311 -2.19 0.50 18.90
CA ASP A 311 -1.37 -0.70 18.79
C ASP A 311 -1.30 -1.18 17.34
N LEU A 312 -0.09 -1.45 16.87
CA LEU A 312 0.15 -2.12 15.60
C LEU A 312 -0.03 -3.62 15.76
N MET A 313 -1.02 -4.14 15.08
CA MET A 313 -1.35 -5.57 15.08
C MET A 313 -0.82 -6.23 13.83
N LEU A 314 -0.33 -7.46 13.95
CA LEU A 314 0.08 -8.32 12.85
C LEU A 314 -0.61 -9.67 12.98
N ARG A 315 -1.16 -10.18 11.87
CA ARG A 315 -1.64 -11.56 11.73
C ARG A 315 -1.07 -12.17 10.47
N SER A 316 -0.56 -13.39 10.54
CA SER A 316 -0.26 -14.23 9.37
C SER A 316 -1.45 -15.13 9.06
N SER A 317 -1.70 -15.42 7.78
CA SER A 317 -2.67 -16.44 7.39
C SER A 317 -2.23 -17.80 7.94
N GLY A 318 -3.11 -18.50 8.61
CA GLY A 318 -2.78 -19.73 9.36
C GLY A 318 -2.66 -19.53 10.86
N SER A 319 -2.52 -18.27 11.35
CA SER A 319 -2.69 -17.95 12.77
C SER A 319 -4.12 -17.50 13.04
N GLN A 320 -4.71 -18.00 14.13
CA GLN A 320 -6.01 -17.49 14.60
C GLN A 320 -5.83 -16.17 15.37
N ASP A 321 -4.65 -15.95 15.97
CA ASP A 321 -4.38 -14.83 16.83
C ASP A 321 -3.51 -13.77 16.15
N ALA A 322 -3.85 -12.51 16.37
CA ALA A 322 -3.01 -11.37 16.03
C ALA A 322 -2.04 -11.07 17.16
N LYS A 323 -0.79 -10.76 16.81
CA LYS A 323 0.21 -10.28 17.77
C LYS A 323 0.39 -8.78 17.66
N LYS A 324 0.66 -8.13 18.78
CA LYS A 324 1.05 -6.73 18.84
C LYS A 324 2.53 -6.60 18.47
N LEU A 325 2.84 -5.76 17.47
CA LEU A 325 4.22 -5.44 17.06
C LEU A 325 4.75 -4.17 17.74
N SER A 326 3.90 -3.15 17.87
CA SER A 326 4.30 -1.84 18.37
C SER A 326 3.10 -1.13 18.99
N GLN A 327 3.33 0.07 19.49
CA GLN A 327 2.29 0.97 19.98
C GLN A 327 2.45 2.36 19.37
N ASN A 328 1.44 3.21 19.48
CA ASN A 328 1.40 4.56 18.92
C ASN A 328 1.68 4.59 17.41
N ALA A 329 1.29 3.53 16.71
CA ALA A 329 1.50 3.36 15.28
C ALA A 329 0.33 3.92 14.48
N ARG A 330 0.65 4.41 13.28
CA ARG A 330 -0.35 4.77 12.28
C ARG A 330 0.17 4.54 10.86
N ASP A 331 -0.76 4.48 9.90
CA ASP A 331 -0.49 4.28 8.49
C ASP A 331 0.48 3.10 8.20
N PRO A 332 0.27 1.92 8.84
CA PRO A 332 1.15 0.78 8.65
C PRO A 332 1.01 0.21 7.25
N MET A 333 2.10 -0.40 6.77
CA MET A 333 2.07 -1.28 5.63
C MET A 333 2.96 -2.49 5.87
N VAL A 334 2.68 -3.57 5.16
CA VAL A 334 3.53 -4.76 5.08
C VAL A 334 3.79 -5.07 3.61
N VAL A 335 5.02 -5.46 3.31
CA VAL A 335 5.42 -5.99 2.01
C VAL A 335 6.09 -7.33 2.23
N ALA A 336 5.90 -8.24 1.30
CA ALA A 336 6.45 -9.59 1.37
C ALA A 336 6.99 -9.99 -0.01
N SER A 337 8.06 -10.79 -0.01
CA SER A 337 8.55 -11.43 -1.23
C SER A 337 7.50 -12.41 -1.76
N ALA A 338 7.21 -12.35 -3.06
CA ALA A 338 6.16 -13.16 -3.68
C ALA A 338 6.40 -14.67 -3.54
N ASP A 339 7.66 -15.12 -3.48
CA ASP A 339 8.03 -16.52 -3.30
C ASP A 339 7.83 -17.04 -1.86
N GLY A 340 7.54 -16.14 -0.91
CA GLY A 340 7.37 -16.45 0.51
C GLY A 340 8.65 -16.85 1.24
N LYS A 341 9.81 -16.81 0.57
CA LYS A 341 11.12 -17.19 1.13
C LYS A 341 12.00 -15.99 1.43
N GLY A 342 11.68 -14.84 0.83
CA GLY A 342 12.39 -13.60 1.00
C GLY A 342 11.96 -12.80 2.24
N ALA A 343 12.29 -11.52 2.24
CA ALA A 343 11.96 -10.62 3.33
C ALA A 343 10.44 -10.40 3.46
N ILE A 344 9.97 -10.30 4.69
CA ILE A 344 8.70 -9.70 5.05
C ILE A 344 9.02 -8.49 5.89
N VAL A 345 8.60 -7.32 5.46
CA VAL A 345 8.93 -6.06 6.12
C VAL A 345 7.66 -5.29 6.41
N CYS A 346 7.51 -4.89 7.65
CA CYS A 346 6.48 -3.96 8.09
C CYS A 346 7.10 -2.58 8.26
N CYS A 347 6.42 -1.52 7.82
CA CYS A 347 6.80 -0.15 8.12
C CYS A 347 5.59 0.67 8.57
N TRP A 348 5.83 1.66 9.42
CA TRP A 348 4.75 2.49 9.98
C TRP A 348 5.28 3.85 10.44
N GLU A 349 4.36 4.77 10.69
CA GLU A 349 4.66 5.99 11.45
C GLU A 349 4.48 5.68 12.94
N ALA A 350 5.50 5.95 13.76
CA ALA A 350 5.41 5.89 15.21
C ALA A 350 5.30 7.31 15.78
N LYS A 351 4.36 7.52 16.73
CA LYS A 351 4.12 8.81 17.38
C LYS A 351 4.71 8.84 18.78
N HIS A 352 5.55 9.83 19.05
CA HIS A 352 6.15 10.09 20.36
C HIS A 352 5.92 11.56 20.74
N GLY A 353 4.75 11.84 21.30
CA GLY A 353 4.35 13.22 21.59
C GLY A 353 4.20 14.06 20.32
N ALA A 354 5.03 15.10 20.16
CA ALA A 354 5.05 15.94 18.95
C ALA A 354 5.83 15.32 17.79
N ASP A 355 6.70 14.36 18.06
CA ASP A 355 7.57 13.74 17.07
C ASP A 355 6.87 12.61 16.33
N THR A 356 7.30 12.40 15.10
CA THR A 356 6.90 11.26 14.26
C THR A 356 8.17 10.60 13.75
N GLU A 357 8.20 9.30 13.81
CA GLU A 357 9.27 8.47 13.27
C GLU A 357 8.73 7.60 12.14
N VAL A 358 9.53 7.34 11.14
CA VAL A 358 9.33 6.23 10.20
C VAL A 358 10.14 5.06 10.72
N VAL A 359 9.43 3.98 11.03
CA VAL A 359 9.99 2.76 11.61
C VAL A 359 9.79 1.61 10.64
N VAL A 360 10.78 0.72 10.58
CA VAL A 360 10.71 -0.53 9.82
C VAL A 360 11.07 -1.70 10.71
N GLN A 361 10.46 -2.85 10.45
CA GLN A 361 10.78 -4.10 11.12
C GLN A 361 10.67 -5.25 10.14
N ARG A 362 11.71 -6.07 10.06
CA ARG A 362 11.62 -7.37 9.40
C ARG A 362 10.83 -8.32 10.26
N ILE A 363 9.94 -9.07 9.65
CA ILE A 363 9.12 -10.09 10.28
C ILE A 363 9.69 -11.45 9.91
N ASP A 364 10.01 -12.26 10.91
CA ASP A 364 10.43 -13.63 10.69
C ASP A 364 9.22 -14.50 10.34
N THR A 365 9.38 -15.33 9.33
CA THR A 365 8.42 -16.40 9.04
C THR A 365 8.48 -17.42 10.17
N ALA A 366 7.38 -17.64 10.88
CA ALA A 366 7.28 -18.81 11.75
C ALA A 366 7.36 -20.06 10.85
N HIS A 367 8.40 -20.84 11.03
CA HIS A 367 8.57 -22.16 10.41
C HIS A 367 7.70 -23.18 11.14
#